data_6a34f09ef1827bd722dc9fc7a67b8831
#
_entry.id   6a34f09ef1827bd722dc9fc7a67b8831
#
_cell.length_a   1.000
_cell.length_b   1.000
_cell.length_c   1.000
_cell.angle_alpha   90.00
_cell.angle_beta   90.00
_cell.angle_gamma   90.00
#
_symmetry.space_group_name_H-M   'P 1'
#
loop_
_entity.id
_entity.type
_entity.pdbx_description
1 polymer ?
#
loop_
_entity_poly.entity_id
_entity_poly.type
_entity_poly.pdbx_seq_one_letter_code
_entity_poly.pdbx_strand_id
1 'polypeptide(L)'
;TSEGDITVVLFADKSPKTVENFLANVDEGFYENTVFHRIIDNFMVQGGGFDVDLRQKKTERKVINESKNRLHNDRGTLAMARTSDPDSAGSQFFINQRNNPRLDWTPFKPGYTVFGEVITGMRIVDFMASTPTGNAVGKTDKGQMPLQNVPLDPIVLLRVTRVSP
;
A
#
# COMPACT_ATOMS: atom_id res chain seq x y z
N THR A 1 10.76 8.03 0.05
CA THR A 1 9.69 8.81 0.68
C THR A 1 10.24 10.13 1.22
N SER A 2 9.38 11.03 1.70
CA SER A 2 9.82 12.24 2.43
C SER A 2 10.60 11.91 3.71
N GLU A 3 10.42 10.70 4.26
CA GLU A 3 11.08 10.24 5.49
C GLU A 3 12.34 9.41 5.24
N GLY A 4 12.65 9.12 3.99
CA GLY A 4 13.82 8.36 3.57
C GLY A 4 13.51 7.23 2.59
N ASP A 5 14.53 6.45 2.27
CA ASP A 5 14.45 5.39 1.27
C ASP A 5 14.02 4.06 1.88
N ILE A 6 13.09 3.40 1.22
CA ILE A 6 12.63 2.05 1.54
C ILE A 6 12.89 1.19 0.31
N THR A 7 13.68 0.14 0.45
CA THR A 7 13.94 -0.82 -0.62
C THR A 7 13.11 -2.08 -0.40
N VAL A 8 12.46 -2.53 -1.47
CA VAL A 8 11.59 -3.71 -1.43
C VAL A 8 12.00 -4.71 -2.51
N VAL A 9 11.79 -5.99 -2.23
CA VAL A 9 11.83 -7.06 -3.23
C VAL A 9 10.40 -7.47 -3.55
N LEU A 10 10.12 -7.78 -4.81
CA LEU A 10 8.80 -8.19 -5.27
C LEU A 10 8.78 -9.69 -5.60
N PHE A 11 7.68 -10.37 -5.27
CA PHE A 11 7.51 -11.82 -5.40
C PHE A 11 6.76 -12.18 -6.68
N ALA A 12 7.39 -11.96 -7.84
CA ALA A 12 6.77 -12.18 -9.15
C ALA A 12 6.38 -13.65 -9.42
N ASP A 13 7.05 -14.60 -8.78
CA ASP A 13 6.74 -16.03 -8.85
C ASP A 13 5.48 -16.41 -8.04
N LYS A 14 5.15 -15.65 -6.99
CA LYS A 14 4.03 -15.90 -6.08
C LYS A 14 2.81 -15.05 -6.35
N SER A 15 3.02 -13.84 -6.87
CA SER A 15 1.96 -12.86 -7.13
C SER A 15 2.19 -12.17 -8.49
N PRO A 16 2.25 -12.93 -9.60
CA PRO A 16 2.68 -12.41 -10.91
C PRO A 16 1.79 -11.27 -11.41
N LYS A 17 0.48 -11.37 -11.27
CA LYS A 17 -0.47 -10.34 -11.72
C LYS A 17 -0.39 -9.09 -10.87
N THR A 18 -0.23 -9.26 -9.57
CA THR A 18 -0.10 -8.14 -8.63
C THR A 18 1.20 -7.39 -8.86
N VAL A 19 2.32 -8.11 -9.03
CA VAL A 19 3.62 -7.50 -9.33
C VAL A 19 3.60 -6.78 -10.69
N GLU A 20 3.03 -7.40 -11.73
CA GLU A 20 2.85 -6.77 -13.04
C GLU A 20 2.07 -5.45 -12.93
N ASN A 21 0.94 -5.46 -12.22
CA ASN A 21 0.12 -4.28 -11.98
C ASN A 21 0.87 -3.19 -11.19
N PHE A 22 1.56 -3.57 -10.12
CA PHE A 22 2.35 -2.64 -9.31
C PHE A 22 3.45 -1.98 -10.14
N LEU A 23 4.23 -2.77 -10.88
CA LEU A 23 5.31 -2.27 -11.73
C LEU A 23 4.80 -1.41 -12.88
N ALA A 24 3.63 -1.70 -13.47
CA ALA A 24 3.02 -0.84 -14.47
C ALA A 24 2.69 0.55 -13.89
N ASN A 25 2.14 0.62 -12.67
CA ASN A 25 1.92 1.91 -12.00
C ASN A 25 3.25 2.62 -11.68
N VAL A 26 4.32 1.89 -11.33
CA VAL A 26 5.66 2.46 -11.13
C VAL A 26 6.20 3.06 -12.43
N ASP A 27 6.16 2.31 -13.52
CA ASP A 27 6.70 2.73 -14.82
C ASP A 27 5.96 3.94 -15.41
N GLU A 28 4.67 4.09 -15.10
CA GLU A 28 3.85 5.25 -15.47
C GLU A 28 4.03 6.45 -14.54
N GLY A 29 4.87 6.36 -13.50
CA GLY A 29 5.04 7.41 -12.50
C GLY A 29 3.80 7.66 -11.64
N PHE A 30 2.86 6.71 -11.60
CA PHE A 30 1.58 6.89 -10.90
C PHE A 30 1.75 7.23 -9.43
N TYR A 31 2.75 6.62 -8.78
CA TYR A 31 2.98 6.81 -7.34
C TYR A 31 3.67 8.13 -6.97
N GLU A 32 4.22 8.86 -7.95
CA GLU A 32 4.91 10.12 -7.67
C GLU A 32 3.97 11.13 -7.01
N ASN A 33 4.45 11.71 -5.90
CA ASN A 33 3.72 12.68 -5.09
C ASN A 33 2.38 12.16 -4.53
N THR A 34 2.22 10.84 -4.39
CA THR A 34 1.14 10.28 -3.57
C THR A 34 1.53 10.30 -2.09
N VAL A 35 0.54 10.18 -1.21
CA VAL A 35 0.76 10.17 0.23
C VAL A 35 0.41 8.83 0.86
N PHE A 36 1.02 8.55 2.02
CA PHE A 36 0.52 7.53 2.92
C PHE A 36 -0.66 8.11 3.70
N HIS A 37 -1.86 7.91 3.18
CA HIS A 37 -3.09 8.56 3.63
C HIS A 37 -3.79 7.84 4.78
N ARG A 38 -3.32 6.65 5.18
CA ARG A 38 -3.86 5.91 6.31
C ARG A 38 -2.75 5.16 7.02
N ILE A 39 -2.50 5.54 8.27
CA ILE A 39 -1.45 4.95 9.10
C ILE A 39 -2.05 4.57 10.44
N ILE A 40 -1.85 3.32 10.83
CA ILE A 40 -2.27 2.81 12.13
C ILE A 40 -1.06 2.13 12.79
N ASP A 41 -0.61 2.70 13.91
CA ASP A 41 0.47 2.13 14.70
C ASP A 41 0.15 0.70 15.14
N ASN A 42 1.17 -0.14 15.21
CA ASN A 42 1.04 -1.57 15.48
C ASN A 42 0.09 -2.30 14.49
N PHE A 43 0.00 -1.79 13.26
CA PHE A 43 -0.79 -2.43 12.21
C PHE A 43 -0.11 -2.27 10.84
N MET A 44 -0.31 -1.13 10.14
CA MET A 44 0.19 -0.94 8.78
C MET A 44 0.27 0.53 8.39
N VAL A 45 1.02 0.82 7.33
CA VAL A 45 1.07 2.10 6.64
C VAL A 45 0.57 1.93 5.21
N GLN A 46 -0.49 2.66 4.82
CA GLN A 46 -1.17 2.51 3.53
C GLN A 46 -1.06 3.78 2.68
N GLY A 47 -0.71 3.62 1.41
CA GLY A 47 -0.56 4.71 0.46
C GLY A 47 -0.87 4.33 -0.98
N GLY A 48 -0.46 5.22 -1.91
CA GLY A 48 -0.58 4.97 -3.36
C GLY A 48 -1.95 5.24 -3.97
N GLY A 49 -2.80 6.03 -3.31
CA GLY A 49 -4.15 6.30 -3.82
C GLY A 49 -4.62 7.75 -3.72
N PHE A 50 -3.88 8.61 -3.02
CA PHE A 50 -4.22 10.03 -2.84
C PHE A 50 -2.98 10.89 -3.02
N ASP A 51 -3.16 12.10 -3.56
CA ASP A 51 -2.13 13.13 -3.61
C ASP A 51 -2.06 13.92 -2.28
N VAL A 52 -1.16 14.91 -2.23
CA VAL A 52 -0.93 15.74 -1.03
C VAL A 52 -2.16 16.60 -0.64
N ASP A 53 -3.05 16.88 -1.58
CA ASP A 53 -4.31 17.60 -1.34
C ASP A 53 -5.47 16.64 -0.98
N LEU A 54 -5.15 15.37 -0.74
CA LEU A 54 -6.09 14.27 -0.50
C LEU A 54 -7.11 14.10 -1.65
N ARG A 55 -6.69 14.38 -2.88
CA ARG A 55 -7.45 14.03 -4.08
C ARG A 55 -7.12 12.60 -4.48
N GLN A 56 -8.16 11.80 -4.69
CA GLN A 56 -7.98 10.42 -5.13
C GLN A 56 -7.35 10.38 -6.52
N LYS A 57 -6.20 9.73 -6.65
CA LYS A 57 -5.64 9.31 -7.95
C LYS A 57 -6.25 7.97 -8.31
N LYS A 58 -6.89 7.91 -9.47
CA LYS A 58 -7.51 6.68 -9.97
C LYS A 58 -6.63 6.00 -10.99
N THR A 59 -6.59 4.70 -10.93
CA THR A 59 -6.09 3.84 -12.01
C THR A 59 -7.26 3.06 -12.58
N GLU A 60 -7.29 2.88 -13.90
CA GLU A 60 -8.24 1.99 -14.57
C GLU A 60 -7.85 0.51 -14.40
N ARG A 61 -6.65 0.26 -13.86
CA ARG A 61 -6.15 -1.08 -13.64
C ARG A 61 -6.88 -1.73 -12.45
N LYS A 62 -7.19 -3.00 -12.63
CA LYS A 62 -7.65 -3.88 -11.57
C LYS A 62 -6.88 -5.18 -11.64
N VAL A 63 -6.61 -5.77 -10.51
CA VAL A 63 -5.91 -7.04 -10.42
C VAL A 63 -6.69 -8.04 -9.58
N ILE A 64 -6.73 -9.26 -10.06
CA ILE A 64 -7.36 -10.38 -9.35
C ILE A 64 -6.65 -10.64 -8.02
N ASN A 65 -7.38 -11.16 -7.07
CA ASN A 65 -6.85 -11.52 -5.77
C ASN A 65 -5.98 -12.78 -5.86
N GLU A 66 -4.70 -12.65 -5.55
CA GLU A 66 -3.74 -13.77 -5.54
C GLU A 66 -3.40 -14.23 -4.11
N SER A 67 -4.19 -13.88 -3.10
CA SER A 67 -3.88 -14.20 -1.70
C SER A 67 -3.83 -15.70 -1.38
N LYS A 68 -4.30 -16.58 -2.29
CA LYS A 68 -4.09 -18.03 -2.21
C LYS A 68 -2.64 -18.48 -2.39
N ASN A 69 -1.73 -17.55 -2.67
CA ASN A 69 -0.30 -17.81 -2.85
C ASN A 69 0.41 -18.32 -1.58
N ARG A 70 -0.32 -18.40 -0.46
CA ARG A 70 0.16 -18.84 0.86
C ARG A 70 1.22 -17.94 1.49
N LEU A 71 1.38 -16.71 1.01
CA LEU A 71 2.17 -15.71 1.69
C LEU A 71 1.36 -15.10 2.83
N HIS A 72 2.05 -14.76 3.92
CA HIS A 72 1.44 -14.20 5.11
C HIS A 72 1.67 -12.69 5.16
N ASN A 73 0.73 -11.97 5.76
CA ASN A 73 0.85 -10.54 6.05
C ASN A 73 1.73 -10.32 7.28
N ASP A 74 2.98 -10.81 7.18
CA ASP A 74 3.98 -10.66 8.23
C ASP A 74 4.60 -9.26 8.21
N ARG A 75 5.23 -8.89 9.32
CA ARG A 75 5.94 -7.61 9.43
C ARG A 75 6.92 -7.43 8.27
N GLY A 76 6.87 -6.27 7.62
CA GLY A 76 7.71 -5.88 6.49
C GLY A 76 7.13 -6.27 5.13
N THR A 77 6.08 -7.09 5.06
CA THR A 77 5.49 -7.45 3.75
C THR A 77 4.64 -6.32 3.18
N LEU A 78 4.63 -6.25 1.84
CA LEU A 78 3.76 -5.38 1.06
C LEU A 78 2.54 -6.18 0.61
N ALA A 79 1.35 -5.61 0.80
CA ALA A 79 0.10 -6.20 0.33
C ALA A 79 -0.80 -5.16 -0.35
N MET A 80 -1.66 -5.62 -1.27
CA MET A 80 -2.60 -4.74 -1.98
C MET A 80 -3.81 -4.42 -1.11
N ALA A 81 -4.10 -3.13 -0.99
CA ALA A 81 -5.37 -2.67 -0.46
C ALA A 81 -6.48 -2.90 -1.50
N ARG A 82 -7.70 -3.16 -1.02
CA ARG A 82 -8.87 -3.43 -1.83
C ARG A 82 -10.17 -3.05 -1.11
N THR A 83 -11.26 -3.00 -1.81
CA THR A 83 -12.59 -2.89 -1.23
C THR A 83 -13.08 -4.25 -0.71
N SER A 84 -14.37 -4.38 -0.42
CA SER A 84 -14.99 -5.68 -0.11
C SER A 84 -14.95 -6.67 -1.28
N ASP A 85 -14.88 -6.18 -2.51
CA ASP A 85 -14.62 -7.01 -3.69
C ASP A 85 -13.16 -7.45 -3.70
N PRO A 86 -12.87 -8.75 -3.64
CA PRO A 86 -11.50 -9.27 -3.63
C PRO A 86 -10.67 -8.85 -4.84
N ASP A 87 -11.29 -8.69 -5.99
CA ASP A 87 -10.65 -8.38 -7.27
C ASP A 87 -10.67 -6.88 -7.62
N SER A 88 -10.83 -6.03 -6.62
CA SER A 88 -10.91 -4.57 -6.78
C SER A 88 -9.58 -3.83 -6.56
N ALA A 89 -8.50 -4.52 -6.25
CA ALA A 89 -7.20 -3.89 -6.04
C ALA A 89 -6.73 -3.15 -7.30
N GLY A 90 -6.23 -1.93 -7.14
CA GLY A 90 -5.73 -1.09 -8.25
C GLY A 90 -4.32 -0.60 -7.99
N SER A 91 -4.17 0.55 -7.35
CA SER A 91 -2.86 1.15 -7.04
C SER A 91 -2.51 1.14 -5.56
N GLN A 92 -3.50 1.18 -4.67
CA GLN A 92 -3.23 1.31 -3.24
C GLN A 92 -2.61 0.04 -2.66
N PHE A 93 -1.60 0.22 -1.83
CA PHE A 93 -0.90 -0.84 -1.12
C PHE A 93 -0.63 -0.43 0.33
N PHE A 94 -0.28 -1.40 1.14
CA PHE A 94 0.19 -1.14 2.50
C PHE A 94 1.42 -1.97 2.83
N ILE A 95 2.20 -1.47 3.78
CA ILE A 95 3.33 -2.18 4.37
C ILE A 95 2.90 -2.62 5.77
N ASN A 96 3.00 -3.89 6.05
CA ASN A 96 2.69 -4.45 7.36
C ASN A 96 3.76 -4.05 8.38
N GLN A 97 3.38 -3.26 9.38
CA GLN A 97 4.31 -2.82 10.43
C GLN A 97 4.49 -3.89 11.53
N ARG A 98 3.56 -4.83 11.61
CA ARG A 98 3.61 -6.04 12.45
C ARG A 98 3.02 -7.23 11.70
N ASN A 99 3.07 -8.43 12.31
CA ASN A 99 2.37 -9.60 11.79
C ASN A 99 0.85 -9.42 11.92
N ASN A 100 0.14 -9.53 10.80
CA ASN A 100 -1.30 -9.30 10.69
C ASN A 100 -2.03 -10.55 10.14
N PRO A 101 -2.07 -11.68 10.87
CA PRO A 101 -2.62 -12.94 10.35
C PRO A 101 -4.12 -12.87 10.01
N ARG A 102 -4.84 -11.87 10.52
CA ARG A 102 -6.25 -11.64 10.17
C ARG A 102 -6.43 -11.18 8.71
N LEU A 103 -5.37 -10.71 8.06
CA LEU A 103 -5.35 -10.28 6.67
C LEU A 103 -5.01 -11.42 5.71
N ASP A 104 -4.63 -12.57 6.22
CA ASP A 104 -4.25 -13.73 5.41
C ASP A 104 -5.46 -14.41 4.78
N TRP A 105 -5.18 -15.10 3.68
CA TRP A 105 -6.18 -15.97 3.06
C TRP A 105 -6.53 -17.14 3.98
N THR A 106 -7.80 -17.50 3.99
CA THR A 106 -8.31 -18.72 4.62
C THR A 106 -9.29 -19.41 3.67
N PRO A 107 -9.62 -20.70 3.87
CA PRO A 107 -10.64 -21.38 3.08
C PRO A 107 -12.02 -20.70 3.09
N PHE A 108 -12.26 -19.82 4.07
CA PHE A 108 -13.55 -19.16 4.27
C PHE A 108 -13.60 -17.72 3.78
N LYS A 109 -12.44 -17.09 3.54
CA LYS A 109 -12.39 -15.72 3.05
C LYS A 109 -11.11 -15.45 2.27
N PRO A 110 -11.19 -14.66 1.17
CA PRO A 110 -10.01 -14.13 0.52
C PRO A 110 -9.24 -13.20 1.46
N GLY A 111 -7.90 -13.31 1.44
CA GLY A 111 -7.02 -12.40 2.16
C GLY A 111 -6.67 -11.16 1.36
N TYR A 112 -5.64 -10.46 1.80
CA TYR A 112 -4.96 -9.39 1.08
C TYR A 112 -3.70 -9.97 0.43
N THR A 113 -3.54 -9.74 -0.86
CA THR A 113 -2.44 -10.32 -1.64
C THR A 113 -1.11 -9.73 -1.22
N VAL A 114 -0.27 -10.51 -0.56
CA VAL A 114 1.14 -10.17 -0.34
C VAL A 114 1.91 -10.35 -1.65
N PHE A 115 2.71 -9.34 -2.03
CA PHE A 115 3.43 -9.34 -3.30
C PHE A 115 4.88 -8.88 -3.22
N GLY A 116 5.37 -8.57 -2.02
CA GLY A 116 6.76 -8.17 -1.79
C GLY A 116 7.06 -8.00 -0.31
N GLU A 117 8.31 -7.63 -0.02
CA GLU A 117 8.75 -7.32 1.34
C GLU A 117 9.83 -6.23 1.35
N VAL A 118 9.91 -5.51 2.46
CA VAL A 118 10.95 -4.52 2.74
C VAL A 118 12.25 -5.23 3.09
N ILE A 119 13.29 -5.00 2.30
CA ILE A 119 14.65 -5.50 2.57
C ILE A 119 15.53 -4.46 3.26
N THR A 120 15.22 -3.17 3.08
CA THR A 120 15.93 -2.06 3.76
C THR A 120 14.93 -0.94 4.04
N GLY A 121 15.03 -0.31 5.21
CA GLY A 121 14.21 0.85 5.55
C GLY A 121 13.04 0.56 6.51
N MET A 122 12.96 -0.61 7.17
CA MET A 122 11.91 -0.88 8.16
C MET A 122 11.87 0.12 9.32
N ARG A 123 12.99 0.75 9.68
CA ARG A 123 13.01 1.83 10.69
C ARG A 123 12.21 3.06 10.23
N ILE A 124 12.20 3.33 8.91
CA ILE A 124 11.40 4.40 8.32
C ILE A 124 9.92 4.05 8.42
N VAL A 125 9.55 2.79 8.12
CA VAL A 125 8.18 2.31 8.27
C VAL A 125 7.71 2.42 9.72
N ASP A 126 8.55 2.06 10.69
CA ASP A 126 8.24 2.21 12.12
C ASP A 126 8.06 3.69 12.52
N PHE A 127 8.93 4.56 12.03
CA PHE A 127 8.81 6.00 12.23
C PHE A 127 7.48 6.53 11.67
N MET A 128 7.16 6.17 10.41
CA MET A 128 5.89 6.54 9.79
C MET A 128 4.69 6.03 10.60
N ALA A 129 4.76 4.80 11.10
CA ALA A 129 3.68 4.20 11.90
C ALA A 129 3.43 4.95 13.22
N SER A 130 4.46 5.57 13.80
CA SER A 130 4.37 6.33 15.06
C SER A 130 3.93 7.79 14.86
N THR A 131 3.75 8.24 13.63
CA THR A 131 3.37 9.62 13.31
C THR A 131 1.96 9.94 13.84
N PRO A 132 1.73 11.14 14.43
CA PRO A 132 0.40 11.56 14.83
C PRO A 132 -0.58 11.59 13.65
N THR A 133 -1.77 11.05 13.84
CA THR A 133 -2.81 10.96 12.82
C THR A 133 -4.11 11.58 13.29
N GLY A 134 -4.97 11.93 12.36
CA GLY A 134 -6.30 12.50 12.61
C GLY A 134 -7.29 12.16 11.50
N ASN A 135 -8.46 12.76 11.58
CA ASN A 135 -9.48 12.67 10.54
C ASN A 135 -9.27 13.76 9.51
N ALA A 136 -9.55 13.43 8.25
CA ALA A 136 -9.49 14.37 7.14
C ALA A 136 -10.62 14.09 6.14
N VAL A 137 -10.73 14.93 5.11
CA VAL A 137 -11.70 14.77 4.03
C VAL A 137 -10.96 14.56 2.72
N GLY A 138 -11.13 13.37 2.15
CA GLY A 138 -10.64 13.06 0.81
C GLY A 138 -11.59 13.58 -0.27
N LYS A 139 -11.03 13.91 -1.43
CA LYS A 139 -11.76 14.40 -2.61
C LYS A 139 -11.75 13.31 -3.67
N THR A 140 -12.92 12.88 -4.11
CA THR A 140 -13.09 11.86 -5.15
C THR A 140 -13.95 12.41 -6.27
N ASP A 141 -14.03 11.72 -7.41
CA ASP A 141 -14.94 12.06 -8.50
C ASP A 141 -16.43 11.95 -8.12
N LYS A 142 -16.72 11.19 -7.06
CA LYS A 142 -18.09 11.05 -6.50
C LYS A 142 -18.38 12.04 -5.38
N GLY A 143 -17.47 12.98 -5.11
CA GLY A 143 -17.58 13.96 -4.04
C GLY A 143 -16.57 13.74 -2.91
N GLN A 144 -16.91 14.20 -1.74
CA GLN A 144 -16.07 14.09 -0.55
C GLN A 144 -16.26 12.75 0.15
N MET A 145 -15.18 12.23 0.75
CA MET A 145 -15.23 11.04 1.58
C MET A 145 -14.46 11.26 2.89
N PRO A 146 -14.98 10.77 4.02
CA PRO A 146 -14.23 10.83 5.28
C PRO A 146 -13.03 9.90 5.23
N LEU A 147 -11.87 10.40 5.66
CA LEU A 147 -10.64 9.63 5.85
C LEU A 147 -10.28 9.62 7.34
N GLN A 148 -9.86 8.48 7.83
CA GLN A 148 -9.43 8.30 9.22
C GLN A 148 -7.96 7.89 9.26
N ASN A 149 -7.29 8.23 10.37
CA ASN A 149 -5.88 7.90 10.58
C ASN A 149 -4.96 8.46 9.50
N VAL A 150 -5.25 9.68 9.05
CA VAL A 150 -4.41 10.42 8.11
C VAL A 150 -3.28 11.10 8.89
N PRO A 151 -2.01 10.97 8.51
CA PRO A 151 -0.92 11.72 9.13
C PRO A 151 -1.21 13.23 9.17
N LEU A 152 -0.99 13.87 10.32
CA LEU A 152 -1.16 15.32 10.47
C LEU A 152 -0.17 16.08 9.59
N ASP A 153 1.08 15.58 9.52
CA ASP A 153 2.09 16.05 8.57
C ASP A 153 2.16 15.03 7.42
N PRO A 154 1.90 15.45 6.16
CA PRO A 154 1.85 14.51 5.04
C PRO A 154 3.16 13.75 4.85
N ILE A 155 3.09 12.42 4.79
CA ILE A 155 4.19 11.55 4.40
C ILE A 155 4.06 11.26 2.92
N VAL A 156 5.00 11.80 2.14
CA VAL A 156 4.94 11.78 0.68
C VAL A 156 5.78 10.65 0.10
N LEU A 157 5.22 9.89 -0.80
CA LEU A 157 5.91 8.96 -1.67
C LEU A 157 6.42 9.76 -2.87
N LEU A 158 7.66 10.24 -2.76
CA LEU A 158 8.25 11.17 -3.73
C LEU A 158 8.44 10.49 -5.09
N ARG A 159 8.95 9.27 -5.09
CA ARG A 159 9.23 8.48 -6.29
C ARG A 159 9.35 7.00 -5.96
N VAL A 160 8.94 6.15 -6.90
CA VAL A 160 9.23 4.71 -6.88
C VAL A 160 10.00 4.37 -8.16
N THR A 161 11.12 3.70 -8.02
CA THR A 161 11.97 3.31 -9.16
C THR A 161 12.38 1.85 -9.05
N ARG A 162 12.58 1.21 -10.18
CA ARG A 162 13.25 -0.09 -10.24
C ARG A 162 14.74 0.09 -9.93
N VAL A 163 15.28 -0.81 -9.13
CA VAL A 163 16.73 -0.92 -8.89
C VAL A 163 17.17 -2.21 -9.56
N SER A 164 18.20 -2.12 -10.39
CA SER A 164 18.85 -3.32 -10.92
C SER A 164 19.59 -4.03 -9.78
N PRO A 165 19.58 -5.37 -9.74
CA PRO A 165 20.35 -6.14 -8.77
C PRO A 165 21.85 -5.91 -8.90
#